data_eeff9b9f84eceeff76b2f0314eff5f20
#
_entry.id   eeff9b9f84eceeff76b2f0314eff5f20
#
_cell.length_a   1.000
_cell.length_b   1.000
_cell.length_c   1.000
_cell.angle_alpha   90.00
_cell.angle_beta   90.00
_cell.angle_gamma   90.00
#
_symmetry.space_group_name_H-M   'P 1'
#
loop_
_entity.id
_entity.type
_entity.pdbx_description
1 polymer ?
#
loop_
_entity_poly.entity_id
_entity_poly.type
_entity_poly.pdbx_seq_one_letter_code
_entity_poly.pdbx_strand_id
1 'polypeptide(L)'
;MLLVDAIFINNGGGKVLLDYLISKLEETNLEIHYLLDERILKFNYLIKSTNKVTYLNSSLKSRYIFYKKQRFTFDKVIVLGNIPPPIRINSKVINYFHNRVLLEVPKEFGLVQQFKYLLKVAVLRATIKNTDLWLVQTDSMRSKFLEKFGYNLAVDIVPFFSVLSSKKQLEREFGTFIYVSNAQENKNHSRLITAFCLSYDILKKGKLFLTVSEKFPKILQLIREFQDRGYPIINLGFINREKLTAYYLKTEYVIYPSLSESFGLGLIEGALLGCKGYWVRC
;
A
#
# COMPACT_ATOMS: atom_id res chain seq x y z
N MET A 1 -6.36 26.83 -3.93
CA MET A 1 -6.96 25.48 -4.05
C MET A 1 -5.87 24.41 -4.07
N LEU A 2 -6.03 23.32 -3.31
CA LEU A 2 -5.13 22.15 -3.28
C LEU A 2 -5.63 21.06 -4.24
N LEU A 3 -4.76 20.49 -5.08
CA LEU A 3 -5.06 19.24 -5.80
C LEU A 3 -4.50 18.04 -5.05
N VAL A 4 -5.30 17.00 -4.86
CA VAL A 4 -4.86 15.68 -4.39
C VAL A 4 -4.99 14.69 -5.55
N ASP A 5 -3.87 14.31 -6.15
CA ASP A 5 -3.82 13.39 -7.29
C ASP A 5 -3.52 11.97 -6.84
N ALA A 6 -4.52 11.11 -6.89
CA ALA A 6 -4.46 9.70 -6.51
C ALA A 6 -4.96 8.77 -7.63
N ILE A 7 -4.84 9.18 -8.89
CA ILE A 7 -5.41 8.47 -10.06
C ILE A 7 -4.91 7.01 -10.22
N PHE A 8 -3.79 6.63 -9.61
CA PHE A 8 -3.28 5.25 -9.68
C PHE A 8 -3.50 4.46 -8.40
N ILE A 9 -4.26 5.02 -7.45
CA ILE A 9 -4.53 4.38 -6.14
C ILE A 9 -5.92 3.78 -6.14
N ASN A 10 -6.02 2.44 -6.08
CA ASN A 10 -7.31 1.74 -6.08
C ASN A 10 -7.44 0.57 -5.10
N ASN A 11 -6.33 0.12 -4.49
CA ASN A 11 -6.33 -0.99 -3.55
C ASN A 11 -5.07 -1.01 -2.66
N GLY A 12 -5.01 -1.96 -1.73
CA GLY A 12 -3.86 -2.22 -0.87
C GLY A 12 -3.48 -1.05 0.05
N GLY A 13 -2.24 -1.01 0.48
CA GLY A 13 -1.72 0.02 1.40
C GLY A 13 -1.89 1.44 0.88
N GLY A 14 -1.72 1.67 -0.44
CA GLY A 14 -1.96 2.98 -1.04
C GLY A 14 -3.39 3.48 -0.86
N LYS A 15 -4.39 2.58 -0.98
CA LYS A 15 -5.80 2.92 -0.74
C LYS A 15 -6.05 3.28 0.73
N VAL A 16 -5.44 2.56 1.67
CA VAL A 16 -5.54 2.87 3.11
C VAL A 16 -4.96 4.25 3.41
N LEU A 17 -3.82 4.59 2.80
CA LEU A 17 -3.23 5.92 2.94
C LEU A 17 -4.12 7.02 2.34
N LEU A 18 -4.71 6.77 1.17
CA LEU A 18 -5.64 7.72 0.53
C LEU A 18 -6.87 7.96 1.40
N ASP A 19 -7.48 6.90 1.94
CA ASP A 19 -8.66 6.99 2.81
C ASP A 19 -8.37 7.84 4.03
N TYR A 20 -7.22 7.62 4.65
CA TYR A 20 -6.77 8.40 5.80
C TYR A 20 -6.49 9.86 5.42
N LEU A 21 -5.82 10.10 4.28
CA LEU A 21 -5.55 11.46 3.81
C LEU A 21 -6.85 12.22 3.56
N ILE A 22 -7.81 11.63 2.85
CA ILE A 22 -9.11 12.25 2.59
C ILE A 22 -9.80 12.56 3.92
N SER A 23 -9.88 11.59 4.84
CA SER A 23 -10.53 11.83 6.14
C SER A 23 -9.92 13.00 6.90
N LYS A 24 -8.60 13.15 6.88
CA LYS A 24 -7.91 14.25 7.56
C LYS A 24 -8.05 15.59 6.83
N LEU A 25 -8.03 15.59 5.53
CA LEU A 25 -8.22 16.81 4.74
C LEU A 25 -9.66 17.34 4.84
N GLU A 26 -10.65 16.46 4.91
CA GLU A 26 -12.05 16.86 5.10
C GLU A 26 -12.33 17.42 6.52
N GLU A 27 -11.43 17.23 7.50
CA GLU A 27 -11.49 17.93 8.79
C GLU A 27 -11.01 19.39 8.69
N THR A 28 -10.33 19.78 7.59
CA THR A 28 -9.75 21.12 7.40
C THR A 28 -10.72 22.08 6.67
N ASN A 29 -10.37 23.36 6.66
CA ASN A 29 -11.09 24.39 5.87
C ASN A 29 -10.42 24.67 4.51
N LEU A 30 -9.59 23.77 4.01
CA LEU A 30 -8.94 23.91 2.71
C LEU A 30 -9.94 23.66 1.59
N GLU A 31 -9.82 24.45 0.53
CA GLU A 31 -10.50 24.16 -0.74
C GLU A 31 -9.68 23.14 -1.52
N ILE A 32 -10.28 21.95 -1.77
CA ILE A 32 -9.58 20.79 -2.29
C ILE A 32 -10.26 20.27 -3.56
N HIS A 33 -9.45 19.91 -4.54
CA HIS A 33 -9.87 19.14 -5.69
C HIS A 33 -9.23 17.74 -5.62
N TYR A 34 -10.03 16.69 -5.50
CA TYR A 34 -9.58 15.32 -5.54
C TYR A 34 -9.64 14.77 -6.96
N LEU A 35 -8.49 14.31 -7.48
CA LEU A 35 -8.38 13.60 -8.75
C LEU A 35 -8.18 12.11 -8.45
N LEU A 36 -9.24 11.34 -8.58
CA LEU A 36 -9.33 9.97 -8.12
C LEU A 36 -9.42 8.97 -9.28
N ASP A 37 -9.00 7.75 -9.02
CA ASP A 37 -9.15 6.62 -9.94
C ASP A 37 -10.63 6.19 -10.02
N GLU A 38 -11.19 6.05 -11.23
CA GLU A 38 -12.59 5.65 -11.40
C GLU A 38 -12.94 4.30 -10.75
N ARG A 39 -11.95 3.41 -10.57
CA ARG A 39 -12.13 2.10 -9.92
C ARG A 39 -12.49 2.19 -8.45
N ILE A 40 -12.31 3.35 -7.82
CA ILE A 40 -12.70 3.58 -6.42
C ILE A 40 -14.01 4.35 -6.26
N LEU A 41 -14.72 4.65 -7.33
CA LEU A 41 -16.01 5.34 -7.32
C LEU A 41 -17.02 4.69 -6.35
N LYS A 42 -17.02 3.37 -6.27
CA LYS A 42 -17.91 2.58 -5.41
C LYS A 42 -17.74 2.81 -3.89
N PHE A 43 -16.66 3.48 -3.45
CA PHE A 43 -16.40 3.68 -2.02
C PHE A 43 -17.08 4.92 -1.45
N ASN A 44 -17.76 5.75 -2.26
CA ASN A 44 -18.59 6.89 -1.86
C ASN A 44 -17.99 7.73 -0.72
N TYR A 45 -16.89 8.43 -0.99
CA TYR A 45 -16.29 9.32 0.01
C TYR A 45 -17.23 10.44 0.44
N LEU A 46 -17.28 10.70 1.74
CA LEU A 46 -17.97 11.87 2.28
C LEU A 46 -17.09 13.09 2.06
N ILE A 47 -17.39 13.87 1.02
CA ILE A 47 -16.65 15.05 0.62
C ILE A 47 -17.52 16.28 0.86
N LYS A 48 -16.95 17.33 1.47
CA LYS A 48 -17.63 18.62 1.69
C LYS A 48 -18.07 19.23 0.36
N SER A 49 -19.18 19.96 0.37
CA SER A 49 -19.72 20.65 -0.81
C SER A 49 -18.80 21.74 -1.37
N THR A 50 -17.87 22.24 -0.55
CA THR A 50 -16.83 23.20 -0.96
C THR A 50 -15.72 22.56 -1.79
N ASN A 51 -15.57 21.23 -1.73
CA ASN A 51 -14.52 20.46 -2.38
C ASN A 51 -15.03 19.83 -3.69
N LYS A 52 -14.10 19.58 -4.62
CA LYS A 52 -14.40 18.98 -5.92
C LYS A 52 -13.83 17.59 -6.02
N VAL A 53 -14.52 16.71 -6.73
CA VAL A 53 -14.00 15.37 -7.05
C VAL A 53 -14.09 15.14 -8.55
N THR A 54 -13.01 14.67 -9.14
CA THR A 54 -12.96 14.19 -10.51
C THR A 54 -12.47 12.75 -10.53
N TYR A 55 -13.27 11.86 -11.07
CA TYR A 55 -12.88 10.49 -11.31
C TYR A 55 -12.39 10.33 -12.74
N LEU A 56 -11.21 9.77 -12.93
CA LEU A 56 -10.65 9.51 -14.25
C LEU A 56 -10.22 8.06 -14.40
N ASN A 57 -10.25 7.59 -15.64
CA ASN A 57 -9.57 6.35 -16.01
C ASN A 57 -8.08 6.46 -15.70
N SER A 58 -7.50 5.40 -15.11
CA SER A 58 -6.10 5.32 -14.71
C SER A 58 -5.15 5.20 -15.90
N SER A 59 -5.16 6.16 -16.81
CA SER A 59 -4.27 6.25 -17.96
C SER A 59 -3.39 7.50 -17.91
N LEU A 60 -2.18 7.38 -18.45
CA LEU A 60 -1.27 8.52 -18.59
C LEU A 60 -1.86 9.60 -19.51
N LYS A 61 -2.62 9.20 -20.53
CA LYS A 61 -3.28 10.10 -21.48
C LYS A 61 -4.37 10.94 -20.80
N SER A 62 -5.29 10.32 -20.06
CA SER A 62 -6.36 11.03 -19.33
C SER A 62 -5.76 12.01 -18.32
N ARG A 63 -4.73 11.59 -17.61
CA ARG A 63 -4.01 12.42 -16.65
C ARG A 63 -3.30 13.60 -17.33
N TYR A 64 -2.66 13.39 -18.49
CA TYR A 64 -2.04 14.45 -19.28
C TYR A 64 -3.07 15.50 -19.72
N ILE A 65 -4.23 15.08 -20.23
CA ILE A 65 -5.31 15.97 -20.65
C ILE A 65 -5.80 16.81 -19.48
N PHE A 66 -6.00 16.19 -18.30
CA PHE A 66 -6.38 16.90 -17.08
C PHE A 66 -5.37 17.98 -16.72
N TYR A 67 -4.09 17.64 -16.59
CA TYR A 67 -3.05 18.61 -16.24
C TYR A 67 -2.86 19.71 -17.28
N LYS A 68 -3.01 19.40 -18.57
CA LYS A 68 -2.95 20.41 -19.64
C LYS A 68 -4.07 21.45 -19.53
N LYS A 69 -5.30 21.00 -19.18
CA LYS A 69 -6.47 21.88 -18.99
C LYS A 69 -6.41 22.69 -17.70
N GLN A 70 -5.82 22.13 -16.63
CA GLN A 70 -5.83 22.69 -15.27
C GLN A 70 -4.46 23.26 -14.85
N ARG A 71 -3.59 23.58 -15.79
CA ARG A 71 -2.17 23.91 -15.54
C ARG A 71 -1.96 25.06 -14.55
N PHE A 72 -2.87 26.00 -14.46
CA PHE A 72 -2.77 27.24 -13.67
C PHE A 72 -3.79 27.30 -12.52
N THR A 73 -4.51 26.24 -12.26
CA THR A 73 -5.66 26.25 -11.34
C THR A 73 -5.27 26.04 -9.88
N PHE A 74 -4.17 25.34 -9.62
CA PHE A 74 -3.81 24.89 -8.28
C PHE A 74 -2.59 25.62 -7.74
N ASP A 75 -2.61 25.94 -6.43
CA ASP A 75 -1.45 26.49 -5.72
C ASP A 75 -0.46 25.38 -5.34
N LYS A 76 -1.00 24.24 -4.90
CA LYS A 76 -0.23 23.06 -4.48
C LYS A 76 -0.86 21.79 -5.03
N VAL A 77 -0.02 20.81 -5.30
CA VAL A 77 -0.42 19.47 -5.75
C VAL A 77 0.24 18.42 -4.88
N ILE A 78 -0.55 17.55 -4.25
CA ILE A 78 -0.10 16.34 -3.56
C ILE A 78 -0.39 15.15 -4.46
N VAL A 79 0.65 14.39 -4.81
CA VAL A 79 0.55 13.18 -5.63
C VAL A 79 0.78 11.95 -4.76
N LEU A 80 -0.20 11.04 -4.71
CA LEU A 80 -0.06 9.75 -4.02
C LEU A 80 0.30 8.59 -4.95
N GLY A 81 0.18 8.75 -6.26
CA GLY A 81 0.34 7.67 -7.24
C GLY A 81 1.79 7.26 -7.54
N ASN A 82 2.78 7.73 -6.80
CA ASN A 82 4.22 7.54 -7.00
C ASN A 82 4.81 8.15 -8.29
N ILE A 83 4.00 8.46 -9.29
CA ILE A 83 4.43 9.00 -10.58
C ILE A 83 4.07 10.49 -10.63
N PRO A 84 5.03 11.39 -10.90
CA PRO A 84 4.79 12.83 -11.00
C PRO A 84 3.73 13.20 -12.03
N PRO A 85 3.24 14.45 -12.01
CA PRO A 85 2.45 14.99 -13.12
C PRO A 85 3.17 14.81 -14.45
N PRO A 86 2.44 14.51 -15.55
CA PRO A 86 3.05 14.24 -16.85
C PRO A 86 3.68 15.46 -17.50
N ILE A 87 3.35 16.67 -17.02
CA ILE A 87 3.95 17.94 -17.45
C ILE A 87 4.33 18.76 -16.22
N ARG A 88 5.32 19.63 -16.37
CA ARG A 88 5.62 20.64 -15.37
C ARG A 88 4.49 21.69 -15.31
N ILE A 89 4.08 22.02 -14.09
CA ILE A 89 3.05 23.01 -13.79
C ILE A 89 3.62 24.09 -12.87
N ASN A 90 2.94 25.23 -12.75
CA ASN A 90 3.41 26.35 -11.92
C ASN A 90 3.19 26.13 -10.40
N SER A 91 2.39 25.13 -10.06
CA SER A 91 2.10 24.78 -8.66
C SER A 91 3.30 24.11 -7.99
N LYS A 92 3.41 24.24 -6.65
CA LYS A 92 4.31 23.41 -5.86
C LYS A 92 3.82 21.97 -5.84
N VAL A 93 4.59 21.05 -6.41
CA VAL A 93 4.26 19.62 -6.51
C VAL A 93 5.00 18.83 -5.43
N ILE A 94 4.23 18.15 -4.58
CA ILE A 94 4.71 17.25 -3.53
C ILE A 94 4.29 15.83 -3.90
N ASN A 95 5.25 14.92 -4.04
CA ASN A 95 4.97 13.53 -4.41
C ASN A 95 5.26 12.59 -3.25
N TYR A 96 4.25 11.84 -2.80
CA TYR A 96 4.39 10.82 -1.77
C TYR A 96 4.75 9.48 -2.42
N PHE A 97 6.00 9.07 -2.26
CA PHE A 97 6.55 7.86 -2.85
C PHE A 97 6.55 6.71 -1.85
N HIS A 98 5.72 5.71 -2.09
CA HIS A 98 5.47 4.60 -1.18
C HIS A 98 5.55 3.21 -1.85
N ASN A 99 6.16 3.10 -3.02
CA ASN A 99 6.29 1.83 -3.74
C ASN A 99 7.76 1.42 -3.91
N ARG A 100 8.27 0.62 -2.97
CA ARG A 100 9.64 0.13 -2.97
C ARG A 100 10.00 -0.68 -4.22
N VAL A 101 9.06 -1.40 -4.81
CA VAL A 101 9.31 -2.20 -6.02
C VAL A 101 9.77 -1.33 -7.19
N LEU A 102 9.41 -0.04 -7.23
CA LEU A 102 9.94 0.90 -8.22
C LEU A 102 11.41 1.27 -7.98
N LEU A 103 11.91 1.08 -6.76
CA LEU A 103 13.34 1.27 -6.43
C LEU A 103 14.13 0.00 -6.73
N GLU A 104 13.60 -1.14 -6.37
CA GLU A 104 14.29 -2.42 -6.46
C GLU A 104 13.27 -3.50 -6.85
N VAL A 105 13.32 -3.89 -8.12
CA VAL A 105 12.43 -4.94 -8.65
C VAL A 105 12.96 -6.30 -8.18
N PRO A 106 12.17 -7.09 -7.44
CA PRO A 106 12.60 -8.42 -7.01
C PRO A 106 12.96 -9.32 -8.19
N LYS A 107 14.08 -10.05 -8.07
CA LYS A 107 14.57 -10.98 -9.12
C LYS A 107 13.61 -12.16 -9.33
N GLU A 108 12.82 -12.48 -8.32
CA GLU A 108 11.81 -13.54 -8.31
C GLU A 108 10.60 -13.24 -9.22
N PHE A 109 10.44 -11.98 -9.63
CA PHE A 109 9.37 -11.62 -10.57
C PHE A 109 9.61 -12.22 -11.94
N GLY A 110 8.57 -12.76 -12.58
CA GLY A 110 8.62 -13.21 -13.94
C GLY A 110 9.00 -12.06 -14.92
N LEU A 111 9.61 -12.39 -16.06
CA LEU A 111 10.13 -11.42 -17.05
C LEU A 111 9.11 -10.35 -17.45
N VAL A 112 7.86 -10.74 -17.66
CA VAL A 112 6.76 -9.81 -18.02
C VAL A 112 6.52 -8.79 -16.90
N GLN A 113 6.56 -9.22 -15.66
CA GLN A 113 6.36 -8.34 -14.51
C GLN A 113 7.55 -7.39 -14.33
N GLN A 114 8.77 -7.89 -14.46
CA GLN A 114 9.99 -7.06 -14.44
C GLN A 114 9.91 -5.98 -15.52
N PHE A 115 9.56 -6.33 -16.76
CA PHE A 115 9.42 -5.38 -17.86
C PHE A 115 8.37 -4.28 -17.57
N LYS A 116 7.21 -4.66 -17.01
CA LYS A 116 6.19 -3.68 -16.60
C LYS A 116 6.72 -2.69 -15.56
N TYR A 117 7.53 -3.13 -14.59
CA TYR A 117 8.14 -2.22 -13.62
C TYR A 117 9.24 -1.35 -14.23
N LEU A 118 10.04 -1.87 -15.16
CA LEU A 118 11.02 -1.07 -15.91
C LEU A 118 10.35 0.07 -16.68
N LEU A 119 9.23 -0.19 -17.36
CA LEU A 119 8.45 0.85 -18.03
C LEU A 119 7.94 1.91 -17.05
N LYS A 120 7.43 1.52 -15.87
CA LYS A 120 7.01 2.47 -14.84
C LYS A 120 8.17 3.31 -14.33
N VAL A 121 9.35 2.73 -14.15
CA VAL A 121 10.57 3.44 -13.75
C VAL A 121 11.01 4.40 -14.84
N ALA A 122 10.90 4.04 -16.12
CA ALA A 122 11.21 4.93 -17.24
C ALA A 122 10.29 6.17 -17.24
N VAL A 123 8.98 5.97 -17.07
CA VAL A 123 8.01 7.08 -16.93
C VAL A 123 8.35 7.96 -15.73
N LEU A 124 8.67 7.35 -14.58
CA LEU A 124 9.07 8.08 -13.37
C LEU A 124 10.31 8.94 -13.63
N ARG A 125 11.35 8.39 -14.26
CA ARG A 125 12.57 9.14 -14.63
C ARG A 125 12.28 10.29 -15.58
N ALA A 126 11.44 10.08 -16.58
CA ALA A 126 11.07 11.11 -17.57
C ALA A 126 10.30 12.28 -16.90
N THR A 127 9.58 12.04 -15.82
CA THR A 127 8.73 13.03 -15.15
C THR A 127 9.28 13.51 -13.81
N ILE A 128 10.43 13.02 -13.36
CA ILE A 128 10.97 13.25 -12.01
C ILE A 128 11.15 14.75 -11.69
N LYS A 129 11.55 15.55 -12.68
CA LYS A 129 11.72 17.00 -12.56
C LYS A 129 10.40 17.78 -12.40
N ASN A 130 9.27 17.13 -12.58
CA ASN A 130 7.95 17.72 -12.39
C ASN A 130 7.49 17.72 -10.91
N THR A 131 8.33 17.28 -10.00
CA THR A 131 8.13 17.28 -8.54
C THR A 131 9.14 18.21 -7.88
N ASP A 132 8.67 19.03 -6.94
CA ASP A 132 9.51 19.94 -6.16
C ASP A 132 9.98 19.30 -4.85
N LEU A 133 9.16 18.44 -4.25
CA LEU A 133 9.47 17.76 -3.00
C LEU A 133 8.95 16.33 -3.03
N TRP A 134 9.81 15.39 -2.70
CA TRP A 134 9.46 13.99 -2.52
C TRP A 134 9.30 13.68 -1.05
N LEU A 135 8.24 12.96 -0.70
CA LEU A 135 8.02 12.44 0.63
C LEU A 135 8.10 10.92 0.60
N VAL A 136 8.82 10.35 1.54
CA VAL A 136 8.98 8.89 1.71
C VAL A 136 8.67 8.48 3.13
N GLN A 137 8.49 7.18 3.37
CA GLN A 137 8.03 6.68 4.68
C GLN A 137 9.16 6.38 5.66
N THR A 138 10.37 6.07 5.17
CA THR A 138 11.51 5.62 6.00
C THR A 138 12.86 6.08 5.44
N ASP A 139 13.90 6.08 6.29
CA ASP A 139 15.28 6.34 5.87
C ASP A 139 15.77 5.39 4.79
N SER A 140 15.43 4.10 4.89
CA SER A 140 15.76 3.10 3.87
C SER A 140 15.14 3.45 2.50
N MET A 141 13.90 3.94 2.49
CA MET A 141 13.26 4.41 1.26
C MET A 141 13.93 5.65 0.71
N ARG A 142 14.31 6.62 1.57
CA ARG A 142 15.02 7.82 1.20
C ARG A 142 16.36 7.50 0.55
N SER A 143 17.19 6.71 1.22
CA SER A 143 18.52 6.32 0.73
C SER A 143 18.46 5.65 -0.62
N LYS A 144 17.59 4.62 -0.78
CA LYS A 144 17.41 3.91 -2.06
C LYS A 144 16.80 4.81 -3.15
N PHE A 145 15.96 5.75 -2.79
CA PHE A 145 15.37 6.70 -3.75
C PHE A 145 16.46 7.63 -4.30
N LEU A 146 17.26 8.22 -3.43
CA LEU A 146 18.36 9.11 -3.81
C LEU A 146 19.44 8.38 -4.62
N GLU A 147 19.82 7.17 -4.21
CA GLU A 147 20.76 6.33 -4.95
C GLU A 147 20.28 6.06 -6.38
N LYS A 148 18.98 5.77 -6.56
CA LYS A 148 18.42 5.42 -7.88
C LYS A 148 18.16 6.61 -8.79
N PHE A 149 17.72 7.74 -8.24
CA PHE A 149 17.21 8.88 -9.01
C PHE A 149 18.05 10.15 -8.93
N GLY A 150 18.97 10.24 -7.98
CA GLY A 150 19.92 11.34 -7.83
C GLY A 150 19.85 12.04 -6.47
N TYR A 151 21.00 12.36 -5.93
CA TYR A 151 21.17 13.00 -4.60
C TYR A 151 20.81 14.48 -4.55
N ASN A 152 20.56 15.10 -5.69
CA ASN A 152 20.14 16.51 -5.81
C ASN A 152 18.63 16.71 -5.66
N LEU A 153 17.85 15.64 -5.46
CA LEU A 153 16.42 15.71 -5.25
C LEU A 153 16.10 16.08 -3.80
N ALA A 154 15.11 16.95 -3.60
CA ALA A 154 14.57 17.24 -2.27
C ALA A 154 13.69 16.06 -1.81
N VAL A 155 14.11 15.34 -0.76
CA VAL A 155 13.43 14.16 -0.22
C VAL A 155 13.36 14.24 1.29
N ASP A 156 12.14 14.30 1.83
CA ASP A 156 11.87 14.30 3.27
C ASP A 156 11.21 12.99 3.71
N ILE A 157 11.40 12.64 4.99
CA ILE A 157 10.79 11.46 5.60
C ILE A 157 9.54 11.90 6.35
N VAL A 158 8.41 11.42 5.86
CA VAL A 158 7.09 11.68 6.47
C VAL A 158 6.35 10.36 6.58
N PRO A 159 6.48 9.62 7.71
CA PRO A 159 5.67 8.45 7.97
C PRO A 159 4.21 8.90 8.10
N PHE A 160 3.34 8.33 7.26
CA PHE A 160 1.95 8.72 7.19
C PHE A 160 1.09 7.46 7.14
N PHE A 161 0.25 7.24 8.14
CA PHE A 161 -0.67 6.11 8.23
C PHE A 161 -1.73 6.35 9.30
N SER A 162 -2.89 5.72 9.14
CA SER A 162 -3.91 5.74 10.19
C SER A 162 -3.58 4.71 11.27
N VAL A 163 -3.58 5.13 12.52
CA VAL A 163 -3.39 4.23 13.66
C VAL A 163 -4.69 3.44 13.88
N LEU A 164 -4.57 2.11 13.95
CA LEU A 164 -5.62 1.27 14.51
C LEU A 164 -5.51 1.33 16.03
N SER A 165 -6.59 1.70 16.69
CA SER A 165 -6.65 1.70 18.15
C SER A 165 -7.87 0.94 18.62
N SER A 166 -7.76 0.26 19.74
CA SER A 166 -8.87 -0.38 20.43
C SER A 166 -8.70 -0.26 21.92
N LYS A 167 -9.79 0.04 22.61
CA LYS A 167 -9.84 -0.04 24.09
C LYS A 167 -10.10 -1.46 24.60
N LYS A 168 -10.42 -2.41 23.69
CA LYS A 168 -10.70 -3.80 24.05
C LYS A 168 -9.37 -4.54 24.22
N GLN A 169 -9.18 -5.15 25.36
CA GLN A 169 -8.17 -6.19 25.56
C GLN A 169 -8.87 -7.53 25.40
N LEU A 170 -8.34 -8.38 24.52
CA LEU A 170 -8.79 -9.75 24.34
C LEU A 170 -7.64 -10.69 24.72
N GLU A 171 -7.99 -11.84 25.29
CA GLU A 171 -7.01 -12.89 25.50
C GLU A 171 -6.49 -13.39 24.15
N ARG A 172 -5.17 -13.47 24.02
CA ARG A 172 -4.54 -13.90 22.77
C ARG A 172 -4.50 -15.41 22.69
N GLU A 173 -4.88 -15.91 21.53
CA GLU A 173 -4.80 -17.33 21.23
C GLU A 173 -3.34 -17.69 20.95
N PHE A 174 -2.74 -18.53 21.79
CA PHE A 174 -1.33 -18.94 21.67
C PHE A 174 -1.05 -19.70 20.38
N GLY A 175 0.11 -19.45 19.77
CA GLY A 175 0.52 -20.09 18.52
C GLY A 175 -0.24 -19.61 17.29
N THR A 176 -0.92 -18.47 17.34
CA THR A 176 -1.62 -17.91 16.19
C THR A 176 -0.80 -16.87 15.46
N PHE A 177 -0.84 -16.94 14.13
CA PHE A 177 -0.11 -16.05 13.22
C PHE A 177 -1.09 -15.35 12.29
N ILE A 178 -0.87 -14.07 12.02
CA ILE A 178 -1.63 -13.32 11.02
C ILE A 178 -0.71 -12.65 10.01
N TYR A 179 -1.03 -12.79 8.73
CA TYR A 179 -0.39 -12.04 7.66
C TYR A 179 -1.44 -11.26 6.86
N VAL A 180 -1.41 -9.95 7.01
CA VAL A 180 -2.33 -9.03 6.35
C VAL A 180 -1.68 -8.44 5.13
N SER A 181 -2.00 -9.00 3.96
CA SER A 181 -1.49 -8.51 2.68
C SER A 181 -2.31 -9.07 1.52
N ASN A 182 -2.30 -8.35 0.38
CA ASN A 182 -2.67 -8.97 -0.88
C ASN A 182 -1.60 -9.99 -1.29
N ALA A 183 -1.95 -10.96 -2.15
CA ALA A 183 -1.03 -12.04 -2.52
C ALA A 183 -0.22 -11.73 -3.80
N GLN A 184 0.27 -10.50 -3.97
CA GLN A 184 1.24 -10.18 -5.01
C GLN A 184 2.55 -10.95 -4.80
N GLU A 185 3.30 -11.20 -5.86
CA GLU A 185 4.52 -12.02 -5.83
C GLU A 185 5.54 -11.59 -4.77
N ASN A 186 5.75 -10.26 -4.62
CA ASN A 186 6.65 -9.72 -3.59
C ASN A 186 6.19 -9.96 -2.15
N LYS A 187 4.96 -10.43 -1.93
CA LYS A 187 4.40 -10.72 -0.60
C LYS A 187 4.69 -12.13 -0.11
N ASN A 188 5.22 -13.00 -0.97
CA ASN A 188 5.83 -14.28 -0.63
C ASN A 188 4.91 -15.28 0.11
N HIS A 189 3.61 -15.28 -0.22
CA HIS A 189 2.62 -16.13 0.44
C HIS A 189 2.93 -17.63 0.33
N SER A 190 3.41 -18.09 -0.83
CA SER A 190 3.71 -19.51 -1.04
C SER A 190 4.76 -20.03 -0.04
N ARG A 191 5.86 -19.27 0.14
CA ARG A 191 6.90 -19.64 1.14
C ARG A 191 6.37 -19.60 2.57
N LEU A 192 5.55 -18.60 2.91
CA LEU A 192 4.92 -18.53 4.23
C LEU A 192 4.06 -19.76 4.51
N ILE A 193 3.18 -20.14 3.58
CA ILE A 193 2.29 -21.29 3.70
C ILE A 193 3.12 -22.56 3.89
N THR A 194 4.12 -22.79 3.04
CA THR A 194 5.00 -23.96 3.15
C THR A 194 5.75 -23.99 4.49
N ALA A 195 6.35 -22.86 4.92
CA ALA A 195 7.08 -22.77 6.19
C ALA A 195 6.17 -23.02 7.40
N PHE A 196 4.92 -22.47 7.36
CA PHE A 196 3.94 -22.74 8.41
C PHE A 196 3.58 -24.23 8.49
N CYS A 197 3.34 -24.89 7.34
CA CYS A 197 3.02 -26.32 7.30
C CYS A 197 4.17 -27.17 7.84
N LEU A 198 5.41 -26.89 7.45
CA LEU A 198 6.60 -27.59 8.00
C LEU A 198 6.72 -27.41 9.53
N SER A 199 6.49 -26.20 10.02
CA SER A 199 6.48 -25.93 11.47
C SER A 199 5.35 -26.67 12.17
N TYR A 200 4.16 -26.70 11.56
CA TYR A 200 3.01 -27.41 12.09
C TYR A 200 3.22 -28.93 12.13
N ASP A 201 3.91 -29.51 11.14
CA ASP A 201 4.24 -30.93 11.13
C ASP A 201 5.12 -31.35 12.31
N ILE A 202 6.00 -30.43 12.75
CA ILE A 202 6.89 -30.66 13.90
C ILE A 202 6.16 -30.44 15.23
N LEU A 203 5.47 -29.28 15.34
CA LEU A 203 4.93 -28.80 16.62
C LEU A 203 3.51 -29.27 16.89
N LYS A 204 2.77 -29.66 15.86
CA LYS A 204 1.33 -29.98 15.87
C LYS A 204 0.47 -28.91 16.55
N LYS A 205 0.91 -27.65 16.48
CA LYS A 205 0.26 -26.48 17.10
C LYS A 205 0.35 -25.27 16.18
N GLY A 206 -0.64 -24.39 16.26
CA GLY A 206 -0.66 -23.12 15.59
C GLY A 206 -1.82 -22.98 14.62
N LYS A 207 -2.12 -21.72 14.26
CA LYS A 207 -3.08 -21.34 13.21
C LYS A 207 -2.51 -20.20 12.39
N LEU A 208 -2.73 -20.20 11.10
CA LEU A 208 -2.31 -19.12 10.19
C LEU A 208 -3.54 -18.42 9.60
N PHE A 209 -3.69 -17.13 9.90
CA PHE A 209 -4.70 -16.27 9.31
C PHE A 209 -4.11 -15.51 8.12
N LEU A 210 -4.80 -15.54 6.98
CA LEU A 210 -4.43 -14.85 5.75
C LEU A 210 -5.59 -13.96 5.26
N THR A 211 -5.28 -12.92 4.47
CA THR A 211 -6.29 -12.02 3.89
C THR A 211 -6.22 -12.00 2.36
N VAL A 212 -6.15 -13.19 1.75
CA VAL A 212 -6.02 -13.35 0.30
C VAL A 212 -7.38 -13.23 -0.37
N SER A 213 -7.54 -12.21 -1.23
CA SER A 213 -8.77 -12.01 -1.99
C SER A 213 -8.85 -12.89 -3.23
N GLU A 214 -10.06 -13.02 -3.79
CA GLU A 214 -10.37 -13.81 -5.00
C GLU A 214 -9.57 -13.42 -6.25
N LYS A 215 -8.94 -12.23 -6.24
CA LYS A 215 -8.06 -11.78 -7.32
C LYS A 215 -6.77 -12.59 -7.47
N PHE A 216 -6.47 -13.48 -6.52
CA PHE A 216 -5.25 -14.29 -6.49
C PHE A 216 -5.56 -15.78 -6.49
N PRO A 217 -6.16 -16.32 -7.58
CA PRO A 217 -6.68 -17.70 -7.63
C PRO A 217 -5.60 -18.76 -7.38
N LYS A 218 -4.35 -18.54 -7.83
CA LYS A 218 -3.24 -19.49 -7.61
C LYS A 218 -2.92 -19.67 -6.13
N ILE A 219 -2.90 -18.57 -5.35
CA ILE A 219 -2.62 -18.65 -3.91
C ILE A 219 -3.83 -19.21 -3.17
N LEU A 220 -5.06 -18.90 -3.60
CA LEU A 220 -6.27 -19.50 -3.02
C LEU A 220 -6.32 -21.00 -3.26
N GLN A 221 -5.90 -21.47 -4.42
CA GLN A 221 -5.80 -22.91 -4.71
C GLN A 221 -4.77 -23.55 -3.76
N LEU A 222 -3.59 -22.98 -3.61
CA LEU A 222 -2.56 -23.47 -2.69
C LEU A 222 -3.08 -23.52 -1.25
N ILE A 223 -3.80 -22.52 -0.78
CA ILE A 223 -4.42 -22.52 0.55
C ILE A 223 -5.37 -23.70 0.70
N ARG A 224 -6.27 -23.94 -0.28
CA ARG A 224 -7.21 -25.04 -0.26
C ARG A 224 -6.51 -26.39 -0.22
N GLU A 225 -5.50 -26.62 -1.05
CA GLU A 225 -4.72 -27.85 -1.09
C GLU A 225 -4.12 -28.19 0.28
N PHE A 226 -3.62 -27.19 1.04
CA PHE A 226 -3.12 -27.41 2.38
C PHE A 226 -4.23 -27.57 3.42
N GLN A 227 -5.35 -26.87 3.28
CA GLN A 227 -6.54 -27.06 4.12
C GLN A 227 -7.11 -28.48 3.99
N ASP A 228 -7.22 -29.00 2.78
CA ASP A 228 -7.70 -30.37 2.49
C ASP A 228 -6.78 -31.44 3.11
N ARG A 229 -5.51 -31.11 3.30
CA ARG A 229 -4.52 -31.94 4.03
C ARG A 229 -4.59 -31.76 5.54
N GLY A 230 -5.52 -30.97 6.08
CA GLY A 230 -5.75 -30.76 7.51
C GLY A 230 -4.89 -29.68 8.17
N TYR A 231 -4.16 -28.84 7.41
CA TYR A 231 -3.41 -27.74 8.00
C TYR A 231 -4.33 -26.60 8.45
N PRO A 232 -4.14 -26.03 9.65
CA PRO A 232 -4.99 -24.99 10.22
C PRO A 232 -4.70 -23.60 9.63
N ILE A 233 -4.90 -23.45 8.33
CA ILE A 233 -4.80 -22.20 7.59
C ILE A 233 -6.21 -21.65 7.38
N ILE A 234 -6.44 -20.40 7.79
CA ILE A 234 -7.75 -19.74 7.70
C ILE A 234 -7.59 -18.51 6.80
N ASN A 235 -8.19 -18.56 5.61
CA ASN A 235 -8.23 -17.40 4.75
C ASN A 235 -9.46 -16.55 5.07
N LEU A 236 -9.25 -15.33 5.54
CA LEU A 236 -10.29 -14.37 5.87
C LEU A 236 -10.83 -13.61 4.64
N GLY A 237 -10.14 -13.76 3.50
CA GLY A 237 -10.45 -12.98 2.31
C GLY A 237 -10.23 -11.48 2.51
N PHE A 238 -10.99 -10.68 1.76
CA PHE A 238 -11.03 -9.24 1.96
C PHE A 238 -11.93 -8.89 3.16
N ILE A 239 -11.34 -8.40 4.25
CA ILE A 239 -12.09 -7.97 5.46
C ILE A 239 -11.93 -6.48 5.70
N ASN A 240 -12.93 -5.86 6.32
CA ASN A 240 -12.87 -4.46 6.70
C ASN A 240 -11.94 -4.23 7.91
N ARG A 241 -11.56 -2.98 8.15
CA ARG A 241 -10.61 -2.61 9.21
C ARG A 241 -11.10 -2.97 10.62
N GLU A 242 -12.39 -2.89 10.88
CA GLU A 242 -12.98 -3.23 12.17
C GLU A 242 -12.81 -4.73 12.50
N LYS A 243 -13.18 -5.60 11.56
CA LYS A 243 -12.96 -7.05 11.67
C LYS A 243 -11.47 -7.38 11.78
N LEU A 244 -10.63 -6.70 10.97
CA LEU A 244 -9.19 -6.88 11.03
C LEU A 244 -8.61 -6.54 12.41
N THR A 245 -9.08 -5.44 13.03
CA THR A 245 -8.70 -5.06 14.39
C THR A 245 -9.00 -6.19 15.39
N ALA A 246 -10.18 -6.82 15.30
CA ALA A 246 -10.54 -7.93 16.17
C ALA A 246 -9.61 -9.15 15.98
N TYR A 247 -9.15 -9.42 14.75
CA TYR A 247 -8.16 -10.48 14.50
C TYR A 247 -6.79 -10.14 15.08
N TYR A 248 -6.28 -8.92 14.93
CA TYR A 248 -5.02 -8.50 15.54
C TYR A 248 -5.07 -8.60 17.08
N LEU A 249 -6.19 -8.23 17.71
CA LEU A 249 -6.33 -8.27 19.17
C LEU A 249 -6.24 -9.69 19.75
N LYS A 250 -6.71 -10.71 19.03
CA LYS A 250 -6.71 -12.10 19.49
C LYS A 250 -5.54 -12.93 18.99
N THR A 251 -4.77 -12.44 18.00
CA THR A 251 -3.64 -13.18 17.41
C THR A 251 -2.36 -12.87 18.15
N GLU A 252 -1.53 -13.89 18.41
CA GLU A 252 -0.27 -13.72 19.13
C GLU A 252 0.80 -13.04 18.28
N TYR A 253 0.96 -13.48 17.01
CA TYR A 253 2.02 -13.01 16.14
C TYR A 253 1.50 -12.38 14.85
N VAL A 254 2.06 -11.23 14.49
CA VAL A 254 1.98 -10.71 13.13
C VAL A 254 3.26 -11.11 12.38
N ILE A 255 3.10 -11.80 11.25
CA ILE A 255 4.22 -12.30 10.45
C ILE A 255 4.33 -11.53 9.13
N TYR A 256 5.56 -11.26 8.68
CA TYR A 256 5.80 -10.43 7.50
C TYR A 256 6.93 -11.00 6.62
N PRO A 257 6.63 -11.93 5.68
CA PRO A 257 7.60 -12.61 4.84
C PRO A 257 7.89 -11.89 3.52
N SER A 258 7.44 -10.64 3.38
CA SER A 258 7.54 -9.89 2.12
C SER A 258 8.98 -9.69 1.66
N LEU A 259 9.26 -9.93 0.39
CA LEU A 259 10.57 -9.73 -0.25
C LEU A 259 10.91 -8.24 -0.41
N SER A 260 9.90 -7.39 -0.50
CA SER A 260 10.08 -5.95 -0.70
C SER A 260 8.92 -5.18 -0.07
N GLU A 261 9.24 -4.29 0.88
CA GLU A 261 8.28 -3.42 1.57
C GLU A 261 8.80 -1.99 1.67
N SER A 262 7.90 -1.04 1.51
CA SER A 262 8.19 0.38 1.77
C SER A 262 8.04 0.74 3.25
N PHE A 263 7.02 0.20 3.91
CA PHE A 263 6.68 0.56 5.28
C PHE A 263 6.22 -0.63 6.14
N GLY A 264 5.54 -1.62 5.53
CA GLY A 264 5.01 -2.76 6.27
C GLY A 264 3.81 -2.40 7.16
N LEU A 265 2.82 -1.68 6.61
CA LEU A 265 1.68 -1.16 7.37
C LEU A 265 1.00 -2.23 8.23
N GLY A 266 0.75 -3.42 7.70
CA GLY A 266 0.12 -4.51 8.47
C GLY A 266 0.96 -5.01 9.64
N LEU A 267 2.29 -4.94 9.55
CA LEU A 267 3.19 -5.25 10.69
C LEU A 267 3.05 -4.19 11.78
N ILE A 268 3.04 -2.92 11.40
CA ILE A 268 2.89 -1.80 12.34
C ILE A 268 1.52 -1.85 13.01
N GLU A 269 0.45 -2.06 12.25
CA GLU A 269 -0.91 -2.20 12.78
C GLU A 269 -1.01 -3.34 13.80
N GLY A 270 -0.46 -4.51 13.47
CA GLY A 270 -0.45 -5.65 14.40
C GLY A 270 0.35 -5.36 15.67
N ALA A 271 1.54 -4.77 15.55
CA ALA A 271 2.38 -4.40 16.68
C ALA A 271 1.72 -3.36 17.60
N LEU A 272 1.09 -2.31 17.04
CA LEU A 272 0.35 -1.31 17.79
C LEU A 272 -0.86 -1.89 18.55
N LEU A 273 -1.46 -2.96 18.04
CA LEU A 273 -2.52 -3.71 18.69
C LEU A 273 -1.98 -4.84 19.59
N GLY A 274 -0.66 -4.89 19.81
CA GLY A 274 0.03 -5.76 20.78
C GLY A 274 0.38 -7.15 20.25
N CYS A 275 0.29 -7.44 18.94
CA CYS A 275 0.88 -8.66 18.38
C CYS A 275 2.40 -8.61 18.50
N LYS A 276 3.02 -9.76 18.78
CA LYS A 276 4.48 -9.91 18.65
C LYS A 276 4.85 -9.89 17.16
N GLY A 277 5.76 -9.01 16.77
CA GLY A 277 6.19 -8.90 15.37
C GLY A 277 7.19 -9.98 14.99
N TYR A 278 6.94 -10.70 13.89
CA TYR A 278 7.91 -11.61 13.28
C TYR A 278 8.24 -11.11 11.87
N TRP A 279 9.44 -10.60 11.71
CA TRP A 279 9.94 -10.12 10.43
C TRP A 279 11.03 -11.07 9.93
N VAL A 280 10.80 -11.68 8.79
CA VAL A 280 11.81 -12.49 8.12
C VAL A 280 12.53 -11.60 7.12
N ARG A 281 13.83 -11.39 7.35
CA ARG A 281 14.70 -10.79 6.34
C ARG A 281 14.95 -11.87 5.27
N CYS A 282 14.38 -11.70 4.09
CA CYS A 282 14.71 -12.49 2.91
C CYS A 282 15.81 -11.82 2.13
#